data_98b44163d6a0e591dc8a8944076bb2e1
#
_entry.id   98b44163d6a0e591dc8a8944076bb2e1
#
_cell.length_a   1.000
_cell.length_b   1.000
_cell.length_c   1.000
_cell.angle_alpha   90.00
_cell.angle_beta   90.00
_cell.angle_gamma   90.00
#
_symmetry.space_group_name_H-M   'P 1'
#
loop_
_entity.id
_entity.type
_entity.pdbx_description
1 polymer ?
#
loop_
_entity_poly.entity_id
_entity_poly.type
_entity_poly.pdbx_seq_one_letter_code
_entity_poly.pdbx_strand_id
1 'polypeptide(L)'
;MTQRSKTYREGAAQVDRERLYAPLEAVRLAKTTSKTKFDATVEVALRLGVDPRKADQMVRSTVILPHGTGKTARVLVFATGDRAEAAKAAGADIVGADELIDRILKGELLNEIDSVVATPDLMGKVGRLGRVLGPRGLMPNPKTGTVTPDVAKAVNEIKGGKIEFRVDKHSNLHFVIGKTSFSDEQLVENYGAALDEVLRVKPSAAKGRYVKKVAFTTTMGPGIPVDPNRTRNLLVEEDPAAV
;
A
#
# COMPACT_ATOMS: atom_id res chain seq x y z
N MET A 1 19.25 2.17 25.07
CA MET A 1 18.83 1.89 23.66
C MET A 1 19.17 0.45 23.34
N THR A 2 18.20 -0.33 22.88
CA THR A 2 18.44 -1.70 22.41
C THR A 2 19.37 -1.68 21.20
N GLN A 3 20.45 -2.44 21.23
CA GLN A 3 21.36 -2.56 20.09
C GLN A 3 20.66 -3.27 18.94
N ARG A 4 20.74 -2.68 17.73
CA ARG A 4 20.25 -3.31 16.52
C ARG A 4 21.10 -4.52 16.14
N SER A 5 20.52 -5.51 15.45
CA SER A 5 21.21 -6.72 15.03
C SER A 5 22.47 -6.40 14.21
N LYS A 6 23.43 -7.32 14.20
CA LYS A 6 24.67 -7.19 13.43
C LYS A 6 24.38 -6.99 11.93
N THR A 7 23.51 -7.81 11.37
CA THR A 7 23.08 -7.75 9.96
C THR A 7 22.44 -6.42 9.59
N TYR A 8 21.60 -5.85 10.49
CA TYR A 8 21.04 -4.52 10.24
C TYR A 8 22.11 -3.41 10.24
N ARG A 9 23.09 -3.49 11.13
CA ARG A 9 24.20 -2.50 11.20
C ARG A 9 25.07 -2.55 9.95
N GLU A 10 25.36 -3.75 9.45
CA GLU A 10 26.09 -3.97 8.20
C GLU A 10 25.35 -3.41 6.98
N GLY A 11 24.03 -3.62 6.89
CA GLY A 11 23.21 -3.02 5.84
C GLY A 11 23.09 -1.49 5.97
N ALA A 12 22.92 -0.99 7.20
CA ALA A 12 22.83 0.45 7.44
C ALA A 12 24.13 1.22 7.17
N ALA A 13 25.30 0.55 7.28
CA ALA A 13 26.59 1.14 6.96
C ALA A 13 26.79 1.38 5.44
N GLN A 14 26.01 0.68 4.59
CA GLN A 14 26.05 0.86 3.14
C GLN A 14 25.17 2.04 2.67
N VAL A 15 24.35 2.60 3.56
CA VAL A 15 23.42 3.68 3.24
C VAL A 15 23.93 4.98 3.82
N ASP A 16 24.26 5.91 2.96
CA ASP A 16 24.50 7.29 3.37
C ASP A 16 23.15 8.00 3.60
N ARG A 17 22.92 8.47 4.82
CA ARG A 17 21.65 9.10 5.22
C ARG A 17 21.55 10.57 4.80
N GLU A 18 22.64 11.19 4.46
CA GLU A 18 22.71 12.59 4.05
C GLU A 18 22.52 12.71 2.53
N ARG A 19 22.86 11.65 1.78
CA ARG A 19 22.68 11.58 0.33
C ARG A 19 21.23 11.25 -0.02
N LEU A 20 20.69 11.93 -1.03
CA LEU A 20 19.43 11.58 -1.68
C LEU A 20 19.72 10.69 -2.91
N TYR A 21 19.17 9.52 -2.94
CA TYR A 21 19.38 8.52 -3.99
C TYR A 21 18.34 8.65 -5.11
N ALA A 22 18.73 8.32 -6.33
CA ALA A 22 17.80 8.12 -7.43
C ALA A 22 16.90 6.89 -7.13
N PRO A 23 15.62 6.85 -7.60
CA PRO A 23 14.71 5.75 -7.32
C PRO A 23 15.26 4.37 -7.69
N LEU A 24 15.89 4.23 -8.86
CA LEU A 24 16.49 2.97 -9.30
C LEU A 24 17.67 2.54 -8.41
N GLU A 25 18.56 3.48 -8.09
CA GLU A 25 19.69 3.23 -7.18
C GLU A 25 19.19 2.84 -5.78
N ALA A 26 18.15 3.52 -5.27
CA ALA A 26 17.56 3.22 -3.98
C ALA A 26 16.92 1.83 -3.94
N VAL A 27 16.26 1.38 -5.02
CA VAL A 27 15.70 0.03 -5.15
C VAL A 27 16.82 -1.02 -5.10
N ARG A 28 17.89 -0.84 -5.85
CA ARG A 28 19.05 -1.76 -5.84
C ARG A 28 19.70 -1.84 -4.46
N LEU A 29 19.88 -0.69 -3.83
CA LEU A 29 20.45 -0.62 -2.48
C LEU A 29 19.52 -1.28 -1.45
N ALA A 30 18.19 -1.10 -1.58
CA ALA A 30 17.20 -1.75 -0.72
C ALA A 30 17.27 -3.28 -0.85
N LYS A 31 17.39 -3.82 -2.06
CA LYS A 31 17.54 -5.26 -2.31
C LYS A 31 18.87 -5.80 -1.76
N THR A 32 19.96 -5.09 -1.97
CA THR A 32 21.31 -5.48 -1.49
C THR A 32 21.40 -5.50 0.04
N THR A 33 20.75 -4.53 0.69
CA THR A 33 20.73 -4.42 2.16
C THR A 33 19.69 -5.34 2.82
N SER A 34 18.82 -5.98 2.04
CA SER A 34 17.86 -6.96 2.54
C SER A 34 18.59 -8.28 2.89
N LYS A 35 18.66 -8.60 4.17
CA LYS A 35 19.34 -9.80 4.69
C LYS A 35 18.37 -10.84 5.26
N THR A 36 17.10 -10.78 4.89
CA THR A 36 16.08 -11.73 5.32
C THR A 36 16.18 -13.04 4.55
N LYS A 37 15.77 -14.16 5.19
CA LYS A 37 15.71 -15.48 4.55
C LYS A 37 14.43 -15.70 3.73
N PHE A 38 13.49 -14.79 3.81
CA PHE A 38 12.22 -14.78 3.09
C PHE A 38 12.18 -13.64 2.09
N ASP A 39 11.28 -13.72 1.13
CA ASP A 39 11.06 -12.67 0.12
C ASP A 39 10.46 -11.42 0.80
N ALA A 40 11.34 -10.45 1.08
CA ALA A 40 10.97 -9.26 1.84
C ALA A 40 10.06 -8.33 1.01
N THR A 41 9.16 -7.65 1.69
CA THR A 41 8.34 -6.61 1.07
C THR A 41 9.15 -5.33 0.93
N VAL A 42 9.05 -4.69 -0.23
CA VAL A 42 9.60 -3.35 -0.48
C VAL A 42 8.51 -2.32 -0.27
N GLU A 43 8.77 -1.39 0.64
CA GLU A 43 7.81 -0.38 1.09
C GLU A 43 8.35 1.02 0.84
N VAL A 44 7.43 1.95 0.63
CA VAL A 44 7.72 3.37 0.46
C VAL A 44 7.05 4.16 1.57
N ALA A 45 7.81 5.04 2.18
CA ALA A 45 7.32 6.05 3.10
C ALA A 45 7.48 7.45 2.49
N LEU A 46 6.38 8.17 2.38
CA LEU A 46 6.35 9.56 1.91
C LEU A 46 5.97 10.48 3.06
N ARG A 47 6.63 11.62 3.18
CA ARG A 47 6.17 12.71 4.02
C ARG A 47 5.57 13.81 3.15
N LEU A 48 4.28 14.09 3.36
CA LEU A 48 3.54 15.07 2.59
C LEU A 48 3.51 16.44 3.30
N GLY A 49 3.31 17.49 2.52
CA GLY A 49 3.11 18.86 3.01
C GLY A 49 1.64 19.20 3.27
N VAL A 50 0.93 18.31 3.94
CA VAL A 50 -0.50 18.47 4.31
C VAL A 50 -0.67 18.52 5.81
N ASP A 51 -1.78 19.10 6.27
CA ASP A 51 -2.20 19.06 7.68
C ASP A 51 -3.32 18.02 7.85
N PRO A 52 -3.03 16.84 8.44
CA PRO A 52 -4.02 15.76 8.58
C PRO A 52 -5.15 16.06 9.54
N ARG A 53 -5.07 17.16 10.30
CA ARG A 53 -6.13 17.63 11.21
C ARG A 53 -7.27 18.29 10.44
N LYS A 54 -6.98 18.74 9.20
CA LYS A 54 -7.97 19.39 8.34
C LYS A 54 -8.58 18.36 7.41
N ALA A 55 -9.89 18.24 7.41
CA ALA A 55 -10.61 17.26 6.61
C ALA A 55 -10.41 17.44 5.09
N ASP A 56 -10.23 18.70 4.65
CA ASP A 56 -9.95 19.09 3.27
C ASP A 56 -8.54 18.76 2.79
N GLN A 57 -7.62 18.46 3.72
CA GLN A 57 -6.24 18.07 3.43
C GLN A 57 -5.95 16.58 3.68
N MET A 58 -6.99 15.82 4.03
CA MET A 58 -6.84 14.38 4.25
C MET A 58 -6.76 13.63 2.91
N VAL A 59 -5.60 13.09 2.60
CA VAL A 59 -5.34 12.29 1.40
C VAL A 59 -5.65 10.83 1.66
N ARG A 60 -6.54 10.26 0.86
CA ARG A 60 -6.87 8.83 0.81
C ARG A 60 -7.27 8.48 -0.62
N SER A 61 -6.59 7.51 -1.21
CA SER A 61 -6.89 6.99 -2.55
C SER A 61 -6.47 5.54 -2.69
N THR A 62 -6.69 5.00 -3.87
CA THR A 62 -6.25 3.67 -4.26
C THR A 62 -5.52 3.76 -5.58
N VAL A 63 -4.55 2.88 -5.79
CA VAL A 63 -3.84 2.74 -7.05
C VAL A 63 -3.73 1.27 -7.43
N ILE A 64 -3.80 0.97 -8.70
CA ILE A 64 -3.52 -0.36 -9.24
C ILE A 64 -2.06 -0.37 -9.68
N LEU A 65 -1.27 -1.26 -9.08
CA LEU A 65 0.14 -1.40 -9.44
C LEU A 65 0.26 -2.22 -10.73
N PRO A 66 1.02 -1.75 -11.74
CA PRO A 66 1.20 -2.46 -13.01
C PRO A 66 1.66 -3.90 -12.85
N HIS A 67 2.57 -4.16 -11.91
CA HIS A 67 3.13 -5.49 -11.65
C HIS A 67 2.56 -6.16 -10.39
N GLY A 68 1.50 -5.58 -9.81
CA GLY A 68 0.92 -6.08 -8.56
C GLY A 68 1.83 -5.90 -7.35
N THR A 69 1.47 -6.55 -6.24
CA THR A 69 2.20 -6.47 -4.97
C THR A 69 3.09 -7.68 -4.70
N GLY A 70 3.04 -8.72 -5.54
CA GLY A 70 3.71 -10.00 -5.30
C GLY A 70 3.07 -10.88 -4.22
N LYS A 71 1.86 -10.50 -3.77
CA LYS A 71 1.03 -11.29 -2.85
C LYS A 71 -0.36 -11.47 -3.45
N THR A 72 -0.83 -12.70 -3.49
CA THR A 72 -2.24 -12.98 -3.83
C THR A 72 -3.11 -12.59 -2.64
N ALA A 73 -3.89 -11.52 -2.79
CA ALA A 73 -4.78 -11.06 -1.74
C ALA A 73 -5.95 -12.04 -1.54
N ARG A 74 -6.24 -12.41 -0.30
CA ARG A 74 -7.44 -13.15 0.07
C ARG A 74 -8.60 -12.18 0.26
N VAL A 75 -9.60 -12.29 -0.60
CA VAL A 75 -10.73 -11.36 -0.67
C VAL A 75 -11.97 -11.99 -0.07
N LEU A 76 -12.52 -11.34 0.96
CA LEU A 76 -13.84 -11.65 1.50
C LEU A 76 -14.87 -10.70 0.92
N VAL A 77 -16.01 -11.26 0.49
CA VAL A 77 -17.06 -10.50 -0.16
C VAL A 77 -18.40 -10.70 0.58
N PHE A 78 -18.99 -9.59 1.00
CA PHE A 78 -20.35 -9.55 1.49
C PHE A 78 -21.31 -9.28 0.33
N ALA A 79 -21.96 -10.33 -0.16
CA ALA A 79 -22.94 -10.25 -1.25
C ALA A 79 -23.99 -11.36 -1.12
N THR A 80 -25.16 -11.14 -1.73
CA THR A 80 -26.26 -12.10 -1.81
C THR A 80 -26.72 -12.29 -3.26
N GLY A 81 -27.37 -13.44 -3.55
CA GLY A 81 -27.94 -13.74 -4.87
C GLY A 81 -26.89 -13.73 -5.98
N ASP A 82 -27.27 -13.21 -7.14
CA ASP A 82 -26.45 -13.19 -8.35
C ASP A 82 -25.08 -12.49 -8.15
N ARG A 83 -25.03 -11.50 -7.25
CA ARG A 83 -23.77 -10.81 -6.92
C ARG A 83 -22.79 -11.71 -6.16
N ALA A 84 -23.31 -12.64 -5.36
CA ALA A 84 -22.46 -13.62 -4.67
C ALA A 84 -21.88 -14.64 -5.66
N GLU A 85 -22.65 -15.06 -6.66
CA GLU A 85 -22.17 -15.94 -7.73
C GLU A 85 -21.13 -15.24 -8.61
N ALA A 86 -21.40 -14.00 -8.97
CA ALA A 86 -20.44 -13.16 -9.71
C ALA A 86 -19.11 -12.96 -8.94
N ALA A 87 -19.17 -12.78 -7.61
CA ALA A 87 -17.98 -12.68 -6.77
C ALA A 87 -17.17 -13.98 -6.75
N LYS A 88 -17.85 -15.14 -6.65
CA LYS A 88 -17.20 -16.46 -6.72
C LYS A 88 -16.57 -16.71 -8.08
N ALA A 89 -17.27 -16.38 -9.16
CA ALA A 89 -16.74 -16.48 -10.53
C ALA A 89 -15.51 -15.60 -10.76
N ALA A 90 -15.47 -14.40 -10.14
CA ALA A 90 -14.31 -13.50 -10.16
C ALA A 90 -13.16 -13.99 -9.25
N GLY A 91 -13.34 -15.09 -8.53
CA GLY A 91 -12.30 -15.70 -7.71
C GLY A 91 -12.23 -15.17 -6.27
N ALA A 92 -13.29 -14.63 -5.71
CA ALA A 92 -13.34 -14.29 -4.28
C ALA A 92 -13.14 -15.54 -3.42
N ASP A 93 -12.32 -15.44 -2.38
CA ASP A 93 -11.94 -16.59 -1.56
C ASP A 93 -13.06 -16.97 -0.57
N ILE A 94 -13.74 -15.97 -0.04
CA ILE A 94 -14.85 -16.15 0.93
C ILE A 94 -16.01 -15.25 0.50
N VAL A 95 -17.18 -15.85 0.27
CA VAL A 95 -18.39 -15.11 -0.14
C VAL A 95 -19.56 -15.54 0.75
N GLY A 96 -20.28 -14.56 1.28
CA GLY A 96 -21.47 -14.81 2.10
C GLY A 96 -22.11 -13.54 2.64
N ALA A 97 -23.04 -13.70 3.58
CA ALA A 97 -23.80 -12.60 4.16
C ALA A 97 -23.79 -12.66 5.70
N ASP A 98 -24.94 -12.89 6.32
CA ASP A 98 -25.12 -12.79 7.78
C ASP A 98 -24.25 -13.79 8.56
N GLU A 99 -24.09 -14.99 8.06
CA GLU A 99 -23.24 -16.03 8.66
C GLU A 99 -21.77 -15.62 8.79
N LEU A 100 -21.25 -14.87 7.82
CA LEU A 100 -19.88 -14.34 7.87
C LEU A 100 -19.76 -13.24 8.92
N ILE A 101 -20.80 -12.45 9.12
CA ILE A 101 -20.81 -11.40 10.15
C ILE A 101 -20.62 -12.03 11.53
N ASP A 102 -21.36 -13.09 11.83
CA ASP A 102 -21.28 -13.78 13.12
C ASP A 102 -19.92 -14.44 13.34
N ARG A 103 -19.32 -15.04 12.30
CA ARG A 103 -17.98 -15.64 12.37
C ARG A 103 -16.90 -14.59 12.63
N ILE A 104 -16.98 -13.45 11.96
CA ILE A 104 -16.01 -12.35 12.15
C ILE A 104 -16.17 -11.74 13.55
N LEU A 105 -17.39 -11.59 14.07
CA LEU A 105 -17.61 -11.12 15.45
C LEU A 105 -16.98 -12.04 16.50
N LYS A 106 -16.96 -13.35 16.23
CA LYS A 106 -16.27 -14.33 17.07
C LYS A 106 -14.75 -14.31 16.93
N GLY A 107 -14.21 -13.46 16.03
CA GLY A 107 -12.77 -13.35 15.77
C GLY A 107 -12.23 -14.36 14.76
N GLU A 108 -13.08 -15.16 14.14
CA GLU A 108 -12.71 -16.08 13.08
C GLU A 108 -12.39 -15.31 11.79
N LEU A 109 -11.62 -15.92 10.89
CA LEU A 109 -11.26 -15.41 9.55
C LEU A 109 -10.39 -14.15 9.50
N LEU A 110 -10.27 -13.39 10.58
CA LEU A 110 -9.58 -12.08 10.60
C LEU A 110 -8.10 -12.12 10.19
N ASN A 111 -7.45 -13.24 10.40
CA ASN A 111 -6.03 -13.44 10.04
C ASN A 111 -5.86 -14.02 8.63
N GLU A 112 -6.96 -14.44 8.01
CA GLU A 112 -6.97 -15.08 6.70
C GLU A 112 -7.38 -14.11 5.58
N ILE A 113 -7.84 -12.90 5.92
CA ILE A 113 -8.40 -11.93 4.99
C ILE A 113 -7.45 -10.76 4.84
N ASP A 114 -7.16 -10.39 3.60
CA ASP A 114 -6.35 -9.22 3.26
C ASP A 114 -7.20 -8.04 2.80
N SER A 115 -8.40 -8.31 2.27
CA SER A 115 -9.32 -7.25 1.82
C SER A 115 -10.77 -7.69 1.96
N VAL A 116 -11.66 -6.72 2.20
CA VAL A 116 -13.11 -6.95 2.33
C VAL A 116 -13.85 -6.06 1.36
N VAL A 117 -14.74 -6.66 0.57
CA VAL A 117 -15.65 -5.99 -0.35
C VAL A 117 -17.08 -6.20 0.14
N ALA A 118 -17.92 -5.19 0.02
CA ALA A 118 -19.32 -5.29 0.39
C ALA A 118 -20.24 -4.63 -0.63
N THR A 119 -21.42 -5.22 -0.82
CA THR A 119 -22.49 -4.55 -1.55
C THR A 119 -23.10 -3.44 -0.68
N PRO A 120 -23.57 -2.32 -1.26
CA PRO A 120 -24.19 -1.22 -0.51
C PRO A 120 -25.34 -1.70 0.39
N ASP A 121 -26.13 -2.66 -0.09
CA ASP A 121 -27.30 -3.21 0.59
C ASP A 121 -26.96 -3.86 1.94
N LEU A 122 -25.79 -4.49 2.04
CA LEU A 122 -25.31 -5.18 3.25
C LEU A 122 -24.51 -4.28 4.20
N MET A 123 -24.15 -3.06 3.78
CA MET A 123 -23.34 -2.16 4.59
C MET A 123 -23.94 -1.82 5.95
N GLY A 124 -25.29 -1.76 6.05
CA GLY A 124 -25.97 -1.55 7.32
C GLY A 124 -25.67 -2.66 8.36
N LYS A 125 -25.55 -3.92 7.89
CA LYS A 125 -25.20 -5.05 8.72
C LYS A 125 -23.69 -5.14 8.97
N VAL A 126 -22.88 -4.94 7.92
CA VAL A 126 -21.41 -4.94 7.98
C VAL A 126 -20.89 -3.81 8.90
N GLY A 127 -21.65 -2.73 9.03
CA GLY A 127 -21.34 -1.62 9.96
C GLY A 127 -21.12 -2.07 11.42
N ARG A 128 -21.79 -3.14 11.84
CA ARG A 128 -21.60 -3.74 13.19
C ARG A 128 -20.18 -4.28 13.40
N LEU A 129 -19.50 -4.66 12.31
CA LEU A 129 -18.12 -5.15 12.32
C LEU A 129 -17.08 -4.02 12.45
N GLY A 130 -17.50 -2.76 12.45
CA GLY A 130 -16.59 -1.61 12.46
C GLY A 130 -15.59 -1.61 13.61
N ARG A 131 -15.97 -2.15 14.79
CA ARG A 131 -15.07 -2.28 15.94
C ARG A 131 -13.96 -3.33 15.72
N VAL A 132 -14.21 -4.31 14.87
CA VAL A 132 -13.29 -5.43 14.61
C VAL A 132 -12.47 -5.18 13.33
N LEU A 133 -13.12 -4.78 12.25
CA LEU A 133 -12.49 -4.53 10.94
C LEU A 133 -11.78 -3.17 10.86
N GLY A 134 -12.31 -2.15 11.58
CA GLY A 134 -11.78 -0.79 11.55
C GLY A 134 -10.32 -0.67 11.97
N PRO A 135 -9.92 -1.17 13.16
CA PRO A 135 -8.52 -1.11 13.62
C PRO A 135 -7.54 -1.88 12.73
N ARG A 136 -8.04 -2.88 11.97
CA ARG A 136 -7.23 -3.68 11.03
C ARG A 136 -7.17 -3.09 9.62
N GLY A 137 -7.88 -1.98 9.35
CA GLY A 137 -7.94 -1.38 8.01
C GLY A 137 -8.78 -2.17 6.99
N LEU A 138 -9.53 -3.19 7.45
CA LEU A 138 -10.33 -4.07 6.59
C LEU A 138 -11.76 -3.58 6.35
N MET A 139 -12.16 -2.45 6.94
CA MET A 139 -13.52 -1.94 6.80
C MET A 139 -13.80 -1.44 5.39
N PRO A 140 -14.82 -1.99 4.68
CA PRO A 140 -15.18 -1.51 3.36
C PRO A 140 -15.55 -0.02 3.34
N ASN A 141 -15.12 0.69 2.27
CA ASN A 141 -15.34 2.11 2.13
C ASN A 141 -15.72 2.48 0.68
N PRO A 142 -16.76 3.29 0.45
CA PRO A 142 -17.11 3.76 -0.90
C PRO A 142 -16.00 4.54 -1.58
N LYS A 143 -15.21 5.32 -0.84
CA LYS A 143 -14.11 6.14 -1.39
C LYS A 143 -12.98 5.32 -1.98
N THR A 144 -12.78 4.10 -1.51
CA THR A 144 -11.77 3.15 -2.00
C THR A 144 -12.33 2.15 -2.99
N GLY A 145 -13.63 2.25 -3.30
CA GLY A 145 -14.31 1.36 -4.24
C GLY A 145 -14.50 -0.06 -3.72
N THR A 146 -14.34 -0.28 -2.40
CA THR A 146 -14.60 -1.59 -1.75
C THR A 146 -16.07 -1.75 -1.34
N VAL A 147 -16.87 -0.68 -1.44
CA VAL A 147 -18.33 -0.73 -1.39
C VAL A 147 -18.86 -0.44 -2.78
N THR A 148 -19.31 -1.46 -3.49
CA THR A 148 -19.74 -1.35 -4.89
C THR A 148 -20.82 -2.37 -5.24
N PRO A 149 -21.75 -2.06 -6.14
CA PRO A 149 -22.65 -3.04 -6.72
C PRO A 149 -21.94 -4.02 -7.67
N ASP A 150 -20.85 -3.58 -8.33
CA ASP A 150 -20.01 -4.40 -9.21
C ASP A 150 -18.88 -5.07 -8.42
N VAL A 151 -19.24 -6.18 -7.82
CA VAL A 151 -18.35 -6.94 -6.93
C VAL A 151 -17.26 -7.65 -7.72
N ALA A 152 -17.59 -8.15 -8.92
CA ALA A 152 -16.64 -8.87 -9.76
C ALA A 152 -15.46 -7.99 -10.17
N LYS A 153 -15.74 -6.76 -10.60
CA LYS A 153 -14.71 -5.78 -10.93
C LYS A 153 -13.82 -5.46 -9.73
N ALA A 154 -14.42 -5.23 -8.55
CA ALA A 154 -13.65 -4.92 -7.34
C ALA A 154 -12.72 -6.08 -6.93
N VAL A 155 -13.19 -7.33 -7.01
CA VAL A 155 -12.36 -8.52 -6.72
C VAL A 155 -11.20 -8.62 -7.70
N ASN A 156 -11.45 -8.45 -9.00
CA ASN A 156 -10.39 -8.49 -10.03
C ASN A 156 -9.35 -7.39 -9.82
N GLU A 157 -9.77 -6.16 -9.50
CA GLU A 157 -8.85 -5.05 -9.21
C GLU A 157 -7.98 -5.35 -7.98
N ILE A 158 -8.56 -5.86 -6.90
CA ILE A 158 -7.82 -6.20 -5.67
C ILE A 158 -6.81 -7.32 -5.95
N LYS A 159 -7.21 -8.36 -6.67
CA LYS A 159 -6.32 -9.46 -7.07
C LYS A 159 -5.27 -9.00 -8.08
N GLY A 160 -5.59 -8.00 -8.90
CA GLY A 160 -4.66 -7.33 -9.81
C GLY A 160 -3.63 -6.42 -9.15
N GLY A 161 -3.64 -6.31 -7.80
CA GLY A 161 -2.65 -5.51 -7.08
C GLY A 161 -3.11 -4.08 -6.74
N LYS A 162 -4.40 -3.86 -6.58
CA LYS A 162 -4.93 -2.60 -6.06
C LYS A 162 -4.51 -2.43 -4.61
N ILE A 163 -3.80 -1.36 -4.33
CA ILE A 163 -3.43 -0.95 -2.96
C ILE A 163 -4.20 0.30 -2.54
N GLU A 164 -4.49 0.40 -1.26
CA GLU A 164 -5.03 1.60 -0.64
C GLU A 164 -3.94 2.34 0.12
N PHE A 165 -3.93 3.65 0.04
CA PHE A 165 -3.08 4.48 0.87
C PHE A 165 -3.85 5.59 1.56
N ARG A 166 -3.42 5.92 2.77
CA ARG A 166 -4.01 6.96 3.60
C ARG A 166 -2.92 7.68 4.38
N VAL A 167 -3.04 9.02 4.45
CA VAL A 167 -2.16 9.83 5.29
C VAL A 167 -2.43 9.57 6.77
N ASP A 168 -1.36 9.39 7.54
CA ASP A 168 -1.38 9.26 8.99
C ASP A 168 -1.50 10.62 9.71
N LYS A 169 -1.58 10.59 11.05
CA LYS A 169 -1.66 11.80 11.88
C LYS A 169 -0.41 12.69 11.85
N HIS A 170 0.69 12.21 11.28
CA HIS A 170 1.97 12.91 11.15
C HIS A 170 2.26 13.36 9.71
N SER A 171 1.27 13.29 8.83
CA SER A 171 1.38 13.61 7.40
C SER A 171 2.28 12.64 6.61
N ASN A 172 2.47 11.42 7.13
CA ASN A 172 3.16 10.38 6.39
C ASN A 172 2.17 9.49 5.66
N LEU A 173 2.64 8.90 4.58
CA LEU A 173 1.92 7.97 3.74
C LEU A 173 2.82 6.75 3.52
N HIS A 174 2.26 5.56 3.68
CA HIS A 174 2.98 4.30 3.56
C HIS A 174 2.25 3.39 2.59
N PHE A 175 2.99 2.75 1.70
CA PHE A 175 2.46 1.74 0.78
C PHE A 175 3.53 0.77 0.31
N VAL A 176 3.09 -0.39 -0.14
CA VAL A 176 3.94 -1.45 -0.69
C VAL A 176 4.09 -1.24 -2.19
N ILE A 177 5.30 -1.45 -2.74
CA ILE A 177 5.57 -1.41 -4.19
C ILE A 177 5.91 -2.78 -4.77
N GLY A 178 6.12 -3.80 -3.94
CA GLY A 178 6.38 -5.16 -4.38
C GLY A 178 7.22 -5.97 -3.41
N LYS A 179 7.89 -6.98 -3.95
CA LYS A 179 8.78 -7.89 -3.24
C LYS A 179 10.22 -7.75 -3.73
N THR A 180 11.18 -8.21 -2.92
CA THR A 180 12.59 -8.23 -3.32
C THR A 180 12.88 -9.14 -4.51
N SER A 181 11.99 -10.11 -4.78
CA SER A 181 12.04 -11.00 -5.96
C SER A 181 11.70 -10.29 -7.28
N PHE A 182 11.04 -9.12 -7.24
CA PHE A 182 10.73 -8.35 -8.44
C PHE A 182 12.00 -7.80 -9.08
N SER A 183 11.96 -7.55 -10.40
CA SER A 183 13.04 -6.81 -11.05
C SER A 183 13.12 -5.37 -10.55
N ASP A 184 14.26 -4.72 -10.74
CA ASP A 184 14.43 -3.33 -10.30
C ASP A 184 13.50 -2.40 -11.06
N GLU A 185 13.33 -2.65 -12.36
CA GLU A 185 12.42 -1.93 -13.24
C GLU A 185 10.97 -2.03 -12.79
N GLN A 186 10.50 -3.25 -12.49
CA GLN A 186 9.13 -3.48 -11.99
C GLN A 186 8.84 -2.71 -10.70
N LEU A 187 9.80 -2.66 -9.77
CA LEU A 187 9.64 -1.91 -8.53
C LEU A 187 9.58 -0.40 -8.78
N VAL A 188 10.42 0.10 -9.69
CA VAL A 188 10.43 1.53 -10.05
C VAL A 188 9.16 1.91 -10.81
N GLU A 189 8.63 1.08 -11.71
CA GLU A 189 7.37 1.31 -12.40
C GLU A 189 6.18 1.31 -11.44
N ASN A 190 6.13 0.36 -10.50
CA ASN A 190 5.12 0.36 -9.43
C ASN A 190 5.20 1.62 -8.56
N TYR A 191 6.41 2.07 -8.22
CA TYR A 191 6.61 3.33 -7.50
C TYR A 191 6.13 4.51 -8.31
N GLY A 192 6.44 4.57 -9.60
CA GLY A 192 6.01 5.63 -10.53
C GLY A 192 4.49 5.75 -10.56
N ALA A 193 3.78 4.63 -10.78
CA ALA A 193 2.33 4.58 -10.79
C ALA A 193 1.71 5.08 -9.46
N ALA A 194 2.29 4.66 -8.34
CA ALA A 194 1.85 5.11 -7.02
C ALA A 194 2.12 6.61 -6.79
N LEU A 195 3.29 7.10 -7.21
CA LEU A 195 3.66 8.51 -7.09
C LEU A 195 2.76 9.42 -7.92
N ASP A 196 2.46 9.03 -9.17
CA ASP A 196 1.55 9.76 -10.06
C ASP A 196 0.16 9.88 -9.45
N GLU A 197 -0.37 8.80 -8.86
CA GLU A 197 -1.65 8.85 -8.15
C GLU A 197 -1.59 9.75 -6.92
N VAL A 198 -0.52 9.69 -6.13
CA VAL A 198 -0.32 10.59 -4.97
C VAL A 198 -0.31 12.05 -5.42
N LEU A 199 0.36 12.37 -6.53
CA LEU A 199 0.40 13.72 -7.08
C LEU A 199 -0.96 14.16 -7.63
N ARG A 200 -1.71 13.24 -8.26
CA ARG A 200 -3.05 13.49 -8.82
C ARG A 200 -4.06 13.87 -7.73
N VAL A 201 -4.00 13.23 -6.57
CA VAL A 201 -4.92 13.47 -5.45
C VAL A 201 -4.47 14.59 -4.51
N LYS A 202 -3.49 15.41 -4.93
CA LYS A 202 -3.02 16.56 -4.14
C LYS A 202 -4.21 17.50 -3.83
N PRO A 203 -4.49 17.78 -2.54
CA PRO A 203 -5.53 18.73 -2.16
C PRO A 203 -5.19 20.15 -2.65
N SER A 204 -6.17 20.89 -3.15
CA SER A 204 -6.00 22.30 -3.55
C SER A 204 -5.59 23.21 -2.39
N ALA A 205 -5.99 22.85 -1.17
CA ALA A 205 -5.62 23.53 0.07
C ALA A 205 -4.15 23.31 0.48
N ALA A 206 -3.45 22.32 -0.10
CA ALA A 206 -2.05 22.06 0.21
C ALA A 206 -1.14 23.05 -0.51
N LYS A 207 -0.58 24.01 0.24
CA LYS A 207 0.35 25.04 -0.28
C LYS A 207 1.80 24.59 -0.15
N GLY A 208 2.64 25.03 -1.08
CA GLY A 208 4.08 24.78 -1.07
C GLY A 208 4.45 23.38 -1.54
N ARG A 209 5.60 22.88 -1.04
CA ARG A 209 6.15 21.58 -1.42
C ARG A 209 5.27 20.45 -0.90
N TYR A 210 4.67 19.68 -1.83
CA TYR A 210 3.72 18.61 -1.48
C TYR A 210 4.43 17.36 -0.98
N VAL A 211 5.37 16.80 -1.75
CA VAL A 211 6.21 15.68 -1.30
C VAL A 211 7.48 16.24 -0.67
N LYS A 212 7.62 16.10 0.65
CA LYS A 212 8.74 16.65 1.41
C LYS A 212 9.91 15.69 1.52
N LYS A 213 9.63 14.41 1.77
CA LYS A 213 10.63 13.34 1.91
C LYS A 213 10.07 12.06 1.33
N VAL A 214 10.96 11.24 0.77
CA VAL A 214 10.70 9.88 0.30
C VAL A 214 11.75 8.98 0.92
N ALA A 215 11.38 7.79 1.33
CA ALA A 215 12.30 6.75 1.76
C ALA A 215 11.80 5.39 1.31
N PHE A 216 12.71 4.56 0.81
CA PHE A 216 12.46 3.16 0.52
C PHE A 216 13.00 2.30 1.65
N THR A 217 12.34 1.19 1.92
CA THR A 217 12.80 0.22 2.90
C THR A 217 12.34 -1.17 2.51
N THR A 218 13.08 -2.17 2.95
CA THR A 218 12.63 -3.58 2.90
C THR A 218 12.26 -4.05 4.30
N THR A 219 11.48 -5.12 4.39
CA THR A 219 11.15 -5.73 5.67
C THR A 219 12.45 -6.02 6.44
N MET A 220 12.59 -5.46 7.65
CA MET A 220 13.80 -5.49 8.50
C MET A 220 15.03 -4.77 7.94
N GLY A 221 14.95 -4.11 6.77
CA GLY A 221 16.05 -3.34 6.17
C GLY A 221 16.19 -1.91 6.70
N PRO A 222 17.28 -1.23 6.38
CA PRO A 222 17.44 0.20 6.65
C PRO A 222 16.54 1.04 5.73
N GLY A 223 16.18 2.24 6.17
CA GLY A 223 15.51 3.23 5.34
C GLY A 223 16.52 3.97 4.46
N ILE A 224 16.25 4.06 3.16
CA ILE A 224 17.09 4.67 2.14
C ILE A 224 16.40 5.95 1.67
N PRO A 225 17.01 7.15 1.88
CA PRO A 225 16.42 8.40 1.44
C PRO A 225 16.43 8.51 -0.09
N VAL A 226 15.30 8.89 -0.67
CA VAL A 226 15.13 9.06 -2.12
C VAL A 226 14.86 10.53 -2.43
N ASP A 227 15.36 11.03 -3.56
CA ASP A 227 15.11 12.40 -3.98
C ASP A 227 13.61 12.61 -4.31
N PRO A 228 12.90 13.43 -3.53
CA PRO A 228 11.49 13.71 -3.74
C PRO A 228 11.22 14.63 -4.95
N ASN A 229 12.23 15.21 -5.57
CA ASN A 229 12.06 16.05 -6.75
C ASN A 229 12.03 15.21 -8.04
N ARG A 230 12.56 14.00 -8.00
CA ARG A 230 12.51 13.07 -9.11
C ARG A 230 11.12 12.43 -9.21
N THR A 231 10.29 13.04 -10.02
CA THR A 231 8.93 12.54 -10.32
C THR A 231 8.81 11.97 -11.74
N ARG A 232 9.86 12.13 -12.56
CA ARG A 232 9.93 11.64 -13.95
C ARG A 232 11.29 11.00 -14.20
N ASN A 233 11.39 10.21 -15.25
CA ASN A 233 12.62 9.50 -15.64
C ASN A 233 13.22 8.67 -14.47
N LEU A 234 12.35 7.94 -13.78
CA LEU A 234 12.70 7.21 -12.55
C LEU A 234 13.69 6.07 -12.78
N LEU A 235 13.81 5.59 -14.02
CA LEU A 235 14.75 4.53 -14.46
C LEU A 235 16.15 5.04 -14.82
N VAL A 236 16.35 6.35 -14.83
CA VAL A 236 17.68 6.93 -15.17
C VAL A 236 18.54 7.00 -13.92
N GLU A 237 19.73 6.41 -13.99
CA GLU A 237 20.77 6.59 -12.97
C GLU A 237 21.40 7.98 -13.09
N GLU A 238 21.78 8.56 -11.97
CA GLU A 238 22.67 9.72 -11.98
C GLU A 238 24.10 9.22 -12.15
N ASP A 239 24.79 9.80 -13.12
CA ASP A 239 26.25 9.68 -13.18
C ASP A 239 26.82 10.33 -11.91
N PRO A 240 27.51 9.59 -11.03
CA PRO A 240 28.08 10.15 -9.80
C PRO A 240 29.12 11.25 -10.06
N ALA A 241 29.48 11.50 -11.33
CA ALA A 241 30.44 12.51 -11.76
C ALA A 241 29.82 13.89 -12.10
N ALA A 242 28.50 14.08 -11.92
CA ALA A 242 27.80 15.31 -12.31
C ALA A 242 27.48 16.26 -11.13
N VAL A 243 28.20 16.14 -9.99
CA VAL A 243 28.13 17.07 -8.84
C VAL A 243 29.42 17.74 -8.64
#